data_5837e506b525bab482a5df485fc6b07b
#
_entry.id   5837e506b525bab482a5df485fc6b07b
#
_cell.length_a   1.000
_cell.length_b   1.000
_cell.length_c   1.000
_cell.angle_alpha   90.00
_cell.angle_beta   90.00
_cell.angle_gamma   90.00
#
_symmetry.space_group_name_H-M   'P 1'
#
loop_
_entity.id
_entity.type
_entity.pdbx_description
1 polymer ?
#
loop_
_entity_poly.entity_id
_entity_poly.type
_entity_poly.pdbx_seq_one_letter_code
_entity_poly.pdbx_strand_id
1 'polypeptide(L)'
;MNSGDTAFMLIASAMVLFMTPGLAFFYGGLERRKNVLNTMMSSFFIMGLSAAMWVMIGYSLSFSGNVGGVIGNLRHFALNGIGKEPGIYSDNIPGLVFVSFQMMFAIITPALITGSVAGRMKFKALFIFIALWSLIVYYPMAHMVWGKGGFLGEILGSVDFAGGNVVHISSGVSGLVLSIILGKRKGYNKELCWTHNIPFVLLGASILWFGWFGFNAGSALAADGLAAYAFMTTNTSAAFGMLSWIVIETIEDGKPTIVGACTGAVLGLVAITPGAGFVPLWASIIIGIVVSPICRFTMSKVKHHFGYDDALDAFGCHGVGGIWGGIATGIFANQSMNSSIRWNGLIYGDFHLFLAQVISIVITIVVALVGTIICAYIVKLFTQLRVSDEDETVGLDESQHGENAYPSFDFLD
;
A
#
# COMPACT_ATOMS: atom_id res chain seq x y z
N MET A 1 -18.87 24.45 0.44
CA MET A 1 -19.03 23.15 -0.24
C MET A 1 -19.10 23.35 -1.76
N ASN A 2 -18.45 22.48 -2.51
CA ASN A 2 -18.46 22.44 -3.97
C ASN A 2 -19.01 21.08 -4.43
N SER A 3 -20.04 21.09 -5.28
CA SER A 3 -20.68 19.85 -5.76
C SER A 3 -19.78 19.03 -6.69
N GLY A 4 -18.95 19.72 -7.50
CA GLY A 4 -17.97 19.06 -8.37
C GLY A 4 -16.88 18.33 -7.55
N ASP A 5 -16.32 18.99 -6.55
CA ASP A 5 -15.34 18.39 -5.64
C ASP A 5 -15.94 17.21 -4.87
N THR A 6 -17.17 17.37 -4.37
CA THR A 6 -17.89 16.31 -3.66
C THR A 6 -18.12 15.08 -4.56
N ALA A 7 -18.60 15.29 -5.79
CA ALA A 7 -18.83 14.21 -6.76
C ALA A 7 -17.52 13.52 -7.12
N PHE A 8 -16.45 14.28 -7.40
CA PHE A 8 -15.13 13.73 -7.69
C PHE A 8 -14.60 12.88 -6.53
N MET A 9 -14.70 13.37 -5.30
CA MET A 9 -14.20 12.65 -4.12
C MET A 9 -14.99 11.38 -3.80
N LEU A 10 -16.31 11.35 -4.06
CA LEU A 10 -17.11 10.13 -3.95
C LEU A 10 -16.68 9.08 -4.98
N ILE A 11 -16.46 9.50 -6.23
CA ILE A 11 -15.95 8.61 -7.28
C ILE A 11 -14.51 8.15 -6.98
N ALA A 12 -13.63 9.07 -6.56
CA ALA A 12 -12.26 8.72 -6.16
C ALA A 12 -12.26 7.68 -5.02
N SER A 13 -13.12 7.85 -4.01
CA SER A 13 -13.29 6.88 -2.93
C SER A 13 -13.73 5.50 -3.44
N ALA A 14 -14.70 5.44 -4.35
CA ALA A 14 -15.15 4.19 -4.97
C ALA A 14 -14.04 3.52 -5.80
N MET A 15 -13.24 4.31 -6.54
CA MET A 15 -12.10 3.80 -7.30
C MET A 15 -11.04 3.19 -6.39
N VAL A 16 -10.71 3.84 -5.26
CA VAL A 16 -9.74 3.30 -4.29
C VAL A 16 -10.30 2.06 -3.58
N LEU A 17 -11.59 2.02 -3.22
CA LEU A 17 -12.21 0.80 -2.68
C LEU A 17 -12.02 -0.39 -3.64
N PHE A 18 -12.20 -0.15 -4.94
CA PHE A 18 -12.08 -1.18 -5.96
C PHE A 18 -10.65 -1.71 -6.14
N MET A 19 -9.63 -0.97 -5.66
CA MET A 19 -8.25 -1.47 -5.65
C MET A 19 -8.06 -2.69 -4.75
N THR A 20 -8.82 -2.84 -3.67
CA THR A 20 -8.66 -4.01 -2.78
C THR A 20 -9.10 -5.32 -3.43
N PRO A 21 -10.26 -5.44 -4.11
CA PRO A 21 -10.53 -6.57 -4.98
C PRO A 21 -9.49 -6.73 -6.12
N GLY A 22 -9.01 -5.62 -6.70
CA GLY A 22 -7.94 -5.64 -7.70
C GLY A 22 -6.66 -6.30 -7.15
N LEU A 23 -6.28 -5.96 -5.91
CA LEU A 23 -5.16 -6.58 -5.21
C LEU A 23 -5.40 -8.07 -4.96
N ALA A 24 -6.63 -8.45 -4.59
CA ALA A 24 -7.00 -9.84 -4.41
C ALA A 24 -6.79 -10.66 -5.70
N PHE A 25 -7.18 -10.13 -6.85
CA PHE A 25 -6.92 -10.76 -8.16
C PHE A 25 -5.43 -10.78 -8.51
N PHE A 26 -4.71 -9.66 -8.28
CA PHE A 26 -3.28 -9.57 -8.55
C PHE A 26 -2.49 -10.61 -7.74
N TYR A 27 -2.68 -10.64 -6.42
CA TYR A 27 -2.02 -11.59 -5.53
C TYR A 27 -2.50 -13.02 -5.73
N GLY A 28 -3.81 -13.22 -5.87
CA GLY A 28 -4.39 -14.52 -6.14
C GLY A 28 -3.89 -15.13 -7.44
N GLY A 29 -3.69 -14.32 -8.48
CA GLY A 29 -3.11 -14.78 -9.75
C GLY A 29 -1.64 -15.18 -9.63
N LEU A 30 -0.86 -14.49 -8.79
CA LEU A 30 0.56 -14.77 -8.55
C LEU A 30 0.79 -16.01 -7.68
N GLU A 31 -0.13 -16.31 -6.74
CA GLU A 31 0.02 -17.38 -5.77
C GLU A 31 -0.21 -18.76 -6.40
N ARG A 32 0.14 -19.83 -5.68
CA ARG A 32 -0.10 -21.23 -6.07
C ARG A 32 -1.59 -21.53 -6.15
N ARG A 33 -2.01 -22.38 -7.10
CA ARG A 33 -3.41 -22.75 -7.35
C ARG A 33 -4.17 -23.20 -6.09
N LYS A 34 -3.53 -23.90 -5.16
CA LYS A 34 -4.13 -24.43 -3.93
C LYS A 34 -4.30 -23.40 -2.80
N ASN A 35 -3.87 -22.16 -3.01
CA ASN A 35 -3.93 -21.08 -2.03
C ASN A 35 -4.64 -19.81 -2.57
N VAL A 36 -5.25 -19.92 -3.74
CA VAL A 36 -5.86 -18.76 -4.45
C VAL A 36 -6.96 -18.11 -3.65
N LEU A 37 -7.94 -18.92 -3.18
CA LEU A 37 -9.09 -18.41 -2.44
C LEU A 37 -8.65 -17.85 -1.07
N ASN A 38 -7.74 -18.52 -0.38
CA ASN A 38 -7.16 -18.01 0.85
C ASN A 38 -6.46 -16.66 0.64
N THR A 39 -5.70 -16.51 -0.44
CA THR A 39 -5.00 -15.26 -0.77
C THR A 39 -6.00 -14.17 -1.12
N MET A 40 -7.01 -14.45 -1.92
CA MET A 40 -8.08 -13.51 -2.25
C MET A 40 -8.90 -13.13 -1.01
N MET A 41 -9.29 -14.11 -0.19
CA MET A 41 -10.02 -13.88 1.06
C MET A 41 -9.20 -13.04 2.03
N SER A 42 -7.87 -13.27 2.09
CA SER A 42 -6.95 -12.48 2.94
C SER A 42 -6.94 -11.00 2.62
N SER A 43 -7.16 -10.62 1.36
CA SER A 43 -7.32 -9.21 0.98
C SER A 43 -8.77 -8.74 1.15
N PHE A 44 -9.74 -9.58 0.81
CA PHE A 44 -11.15 -9.18 0.76
C PHE A 44 -11.78 -8.97 2.14
N PHE A 45 -11.51 -9.84 3.14
CA PHE A 45 -12.08 -9.67 4.50
C PHE A 45 -11.62 -8.37 5.16
N ILE A 46 -10.44 -7.87 4.80
CA ILE A 46 -9.88 -6.62 5.34
C ILE A 46 -10.79 -5.43 5.01
N MET A 47 -11.52 -5.47 3.88
CA MET A 47 -12.48 -4.41 3.54
C MET A 47 -13.53 -4.25 4.65
N GLY A 48 -14.10 -5.35 5.13
CA GLY A 48 -15.08 -5.31 6.20
C GLY A 48 -14.46 -4.96 7.56
N LEU A 49 -13.36 -5.62 7.92
CA LEU A 49 -12.68 -5.40 9.20
C LEU A 49 -12.20 -3.95 9.34
N SER A 50 -11.43 -3.46 8.35
CA SER A 50 -10.85 -2.11 8.42
C SER A 50 -11.91 -1.03 8.32
N ALA A 51 -12.98 -1.22 7.50
CA ALA A 51 -14.09 -0.26 7.45
C ALA A 51 -14.81 -0.17 8.80
N ALA A 52 -15.12 -1.30 9.45
CA ALA A 52 -15.74 -1.31 10.75
C ALA A 52 -14.86 -0.64 11.82
N MET A 53 -13.58 -0.99 11.86
CA MET A 53 -12.61 -0.37 12.78
C MET A 53 -12.42 1.12 12.51
N TRP A 54 -12.42 1.54 11.25
CA TRP A 54 -12.30 2.95 10.86
C TRP A 54 -13.46 3.78 11.39
N VAL A 55 -14.68 3.32 11.17
CA VAL A 55 -15.90 3.99 11.67
C VAL A 55 -15.90 4.06 13.19
N MET A 56 -15.55 2.97 13.87
CA MET A 56 -15.60 2.93 15.33
C MET A 56 -14.51 3.78 15.97
N ILE A 57 -13.26 3.67 15.55
CA ILE A 57 -12.13 4.25 16.27
C ILE A 57 -11.05 4.83 15.35
N GLY A 58 -10.83 4.27 14.16
CA GLY A 58 -9.68 4.55 13.32
C GLY A 58 -9.63 6.00 12.84
N TYR A 59 -10.75 6.53 12.35
CA TYR A 59 -10.83 7.94 11.96
C TYR A 59 -10.46 8.86 13.14
N SER A 60 -10.99 8.58 14.30
CA SER A 60 -10.74 9.40 15.50
C SER A 60 -9.27 9.39 15.89
N LEU A 61 -8.62 8.23 15.88
CA LEU A 61 -7.20 8.11 16.21
C LEU A 61 -6.26 8.70 15.14
N SER A 62 -6.71 8.76 13.89
CA SER A 62 -5.91 9.32 12.79
C SER A 62 -6.10 10.83 12.60
N PHE A 63 -7.33 11.34 12.77
CA PHE A 63 -7.68 12.69 12.31
C PHE A 63 -8.38 13.59 13.36
N SER A 64 -8.51 13.13 14.60
CA SER A 64 -9.16 13.90 15.67
C SER A 64 -8.18 14.35 16.75
N GLY A 65 -8.08 15.65 16.96
CA GLY A 65 -7.16 16.19 17.95
C GLY A 65 -5.69 15.84 17.69
N ASN A 66 -4.85 15.96 18.71
CA ASN A 66 -3.43 15.64 18.62
C ASN A 66 -2.88 15.25 19.99
N VAL A 67 -2.25 14.09 20.08
CA VAL A 67 -1.57 13.61 21.28
C VAL A 67 -0.10 13.41 20.93
N GLY A 68 0.72 14.39 21.29
CA GLY A 68 2.18 14.34 21.10
C GLY A 68 2.66 14.30 19.64
N GLY A 69 1.84 14.65 18.67
CA GLY A 69 2.18 14.56 17.24
C GLY A 69 2.13 13.14 16.66
N VAL A 70 1.75 12.15 17.47
CA VAL A 70 1.85 10.72 17.12
C VAL A 70 0.50 10.11 16.83
N ILE A 71 -0.55 10.49 17.55
CA ILE A 71 -1.87 9.88 17.43
C ILE A 71 -2.95 10.91 17.76
N GLY A 72 -4.14 10.75 17.19
CA GLY A 72 -5.32 11.52 17.55
C GLY A 72 -5.92 11.08 18.91
N ASN A 73 -7.10 11.62 19.19
CA ASN A 73 -7.86 11.28 20.39
C ASN A 73 -9.20 10.61 20.03
N LEU A 74 -10.04 10.30 21.04
CA LEU A 74 -11.32 9.63 20.86
C LEU A 74 -12.53 10.56 20.72
N ARG A 75 -12.32 11.85 20.40
CA ARG A 75 -13.40 12.83 20.31
C ARG A 75 -14.46 12.46 19.26
N HIS A 76 -14.05 11.84 18.17
CA HIS A 76 -14.93 11.39 17.10
C HIS A 76 -15.14 9.86 17.09
N PHE A 77 -15.16 9.25 18.29
CA PHE A 77 -15.50 7.83 18.41
C PHE A 77 -16.85 7.55 17.74
N ALA A 78 -16.92 6.48 16.94
CA ALA A 78 -18.07 6.12 16.11
C ALA A 78 -18.55 7.27 15.18
N LEU A 79 -17.59 8.07 14.70
CA LEU A 79 -17.80 9.28 13.87
C LEU A 79 -18.70 10.35 14.52
N ASN A 80 -18.85 10.33 15.83
CA ASN A 80 -19.65 11.32 16.53
C ASN A 80 -19.18 12.73 16.22
N GLY A 81 -20.13 13.63 15.87
CA GLY A 81 -19.84 15.04 15.51
C GLY A 81 -19.26 15.23 14.11
N ILE A 82 -19.14 14.19 13.29
CA ILE A 82 -18.81 14.32 11.86
C ILE A 82 -20.10 14.31 11.06
N GLY A 83 -20.31 15.32 10.23
CA GLY A 83 -21.57 15.53 9.52
C GLY A 83 -21.41 15.80 8.02
N LYS A 84 -22.48 16.36 7.48
CA LYS A 84 -22.61 16.74 6.06
C LYS A 84 -21.93 18.07 5.75
N GLU A 85 -21.55 18.83 6.77
CA GLU A 85 -20.82 20.09 6.62
C GLU A 85 -19.33 19.84 6.41
N PRO A 86 -18.60 20.80 5.83
CA PRO A 86 -17.15 20.74 5.71
C PRO A 86 -16.46 20.53 7.06
N GLY A 87 -15.35 19.79 7.03
CA GLY A 87 -14.52 19.52 8.20
C GLY A 87 -13.23 20.32 8.19
N ILE A 88 -12.38 20.10 9.20
CA ILE A 88 -11.11 20.83 9.36
C ILE A 88 -10.05 20.47 8.29
N TYR A 89 -10.28 19.46 7.48
CA TYR A 89 -9.33 19.00 6.45
C TYR A 89 -9.68 19.49 5.04
N SER A 90 -10.89 19.99 4.81
CA SER A 90 -11.29 20.61 3.55
C SER A 90 -12.54 21.47 3.74
N ASP A 91 -12.51 22.68 3.18
CA ASP A 91 -13.66 23.60 3.18
C ASP A 91 -14.64 23.31 2.04
N ASN A 92 -14.23 22.47 1.07
CA ASN A 92 -14.96 22.25 -0.18
C ASN A 92 -15.87 21.02 -0.15
N ILE A 93 -15.56 20.00 0.64
CA ILE A 93 -16.27 18.72 0.69
C ILE A 93 -16.84 18.46 2.09
N PRO A 94 -17.96 17.71 2.20
CA PRO A 94 -18.50 17.25 3.48
C PRO A 94 -17.46 16.45 4.29
N GLY A 95 -17.48 16.61 5.62
CA GLY A 95 -16.60 15.82 6.51
C GLY A 95 -16.73 14.31 6.31
N LEU A 96 -17.96 13.80 6.08
CA LEU A 96 -18.20 12.39 5.78
C LEU A 96 -17.53 11.92 4.48
N VAL A 97 -17.36 12.80 3.48
CA VAL A 97 -16.65 12.46 2.23
C VAL A 97 -15.14 12.32 2.49
N PHE A 98 -14.57 13.22 3.28
CA PHE A 98 -13.18 13.07 3.75
C PHE A 98 -12.98 11.77 4.54
N VAL A 99 -13.87 11.46 5.49
CA VAL A 99 -13.87 10.19 6.25
C VAL A 99 -13.89 8.99 5.31
N SER A 100 -14.78 9.00 4.32
CA SER A 100 -14.94 7.92 3.35
C SER A 100 -13.68 7.73 2.50
N PHE A 101 -13.08 8.81 2.01
CA PHE A 101 -11.86 8.75 1.23
C PHE A 101 -10.70 8.18 2.04
N GLN A 102 -10.45 8.68 3.24
CA GLN A 102 -9.39 8.21 4.13
C GLN A 102 -9.62 6.76 4.62
N MET A 103 -10.89 6.32 4.72
CA MET A 103 -11.22 4.91 5.01
C MET A 103 -10.66 3.96 3.96
N MET A 104 -10.65 4.36 2.68
CA MET A 104 -10.13 3.52 1.60
C MET A 104 -8.64 3.22 1.77
N PHE A 105 -7.88 4.18 2.27
CA PHE A 105 -6.45 4.00 2.59
C PHE A 105 -6.26 3.07 3.81
N ALA A 106 -7.11 3.19 4.83
CA ALA A 106 -7.12 2.29 5.98
C ALA A 106 -7.46 0.84 5.60
N ILE A 107 -8.20 0.64 4.51
CA ILE A 107 -8.55 -0.67 3.96
C ILE A 107 -7.37 -1.25 3.16
N ILE A 108 -6.87 -0.52 2.16
CA ILE A 108 -5.88 -1.06 1.23
C ILE A 108 -4.51 -1.31 1.89
N THR A 109 -4.11 -0.45 2.84
CA THR A 109 -2.77 -0.52 3.42
C THR A 109 -2.46 -1.86 4.11
N PRO A 110 -3.28 -2.37 5.05
CA PRO A 110 -3.03 -3.68 5.64
C PRO A 110 -3.22 -4.83 4.65
N ALA A 111 -4.01 -4.67 3.59
CA ALA A 111 -4.16 -5.67 2.55
C ALA A 111 -2.85 -5.92 1.79
N LEU A 112 -1.99 -4.91 1.62
CA LEU A 112 -0.68 -5.06 0.99
C LEU A 112 0.24 -6.04 1.74
N ILE A 113 0.15 -6.11 3.07
CA ILE A 113 0.96 -7.01 3.90
C ILE A 113 0.69 -8.48 3.56
N THR A 114 -0.53 -8.81 3.13
CA THR A 114 -0.94 -10.20 2.87
C THR A 114 -0.10 -10.86 1.80
N GLY A 115 0.42 -10.11 0.84
CA GLY A 115 1.31 -10.62 -0.20
C GLY A 115 2.61 -11.21 0.32
N SER A 116 3.17 -10.68 1.42
CA SER A 116 4.41 -11.21 2.01
C SER A 116 4.21 -12.53 2.74
N VAL A 117 3.00 -12.82 3.22
CA VAL A 117 2.71 -13.97 4.09
C VAL A 117 1.85 -15.04 3.43
N ALA A 118 1.53 -14.85 2.15
CA ALA A 118 0.70 -15.74 1.37
C ALA A 118 1.18 -17.20 1.45
N GLY A 119 0.23 -18.14 1.46
CA GLY A 119 0.44 -19.56 1.44
C GLY A 119 0.95 -20.21 2.74
N ARG A 120 1.08 -19.45 3.87
CA ARG A 120 1.58 -20.04 5.13
C ARG A 120 1.04 -19.40 6.43
N MET A 121 0.41 -18.23 6.36
CA MET A 121 -0.15 -17.59 7.56
C MET A 121 -1.53 -18.13 7.85
N LYS A 122 -1.80 -18.42 9.13
CA LYS A 122 -3.12 -18.86 9.60
C LYS A 122 -4.13 -17.73 9.46
N PHE A 123 -5.30 -17.98 8.88
CA PHE A 123 -6.30 -16.94 8.64
C PHE A 123 -6.75 -16.24 9.95
N LYS A 124 -6.99 -17.01 11.02
CA LYS A 124 -7.30 -16.44 12.36
C LYS A 124 -6.19 -15.53 12.88
N ALA A 125 -4.93 -15.90 12.66
CA ALA A 125 -3.80 -15.09 13.07
C ALA A 125 -3.71 -13.79 12.27
N LEU A 126 -3.95 -13.87 10.96
CA LEU A 126 -3.99 -12.69 10.08
C LEU A 126 -5.09 -11.73 10.52
N PHE A 127 -6.29 -12.23 10.81
CA PHE A 127 -7.41 -11.41 11.28
C PHE A 127 -7.04 -10.59 12.53
N ILE A 128 -6.50 -11.23 13.57
CA ILE A 128 -6.09 -10.55 14.80
C ILE A 128 -4.91 -9.59 14.53
N PHE A 129 -3.95 -10.01 13.71
CA PHE A 129 -2.80 -9.20 13.35
C PHE A 129 -3.21 -7.90 12.67
N ILE A 130 -4.08 -7.94 11.66
CA ILE A 130 -4.55 -6.75 10.94
C ILE A 130 -5.26 -5.77 11.87
N ALA A 131 -6.11 -6.27 12.80
CA ALA A 131 -6.77 -5.42 13.77
C ALA A 131 -5.77 -4.69 14.68
N LEU A 132 -4.80 -5.40 15.23
CA LEU A 132 -3.76 -4.82 16.08
C LEU A 132 -2.83 -3.88 15.29
N TRP A 133 -2.43 -4.28 14.11
CA TRP A 133 -1.53 -3.50 13.26
C TRP A 133 -2.17 -2.16 12.84
N SER A 134 -3.45 -2.17 12.52
CA SER A 134 -4.18 -0.93 12.24
C SER A 134 -4.14 0.04 13.41
N LEU A 135 -4.32 -0.45 14.65
CA LEU A 135 -4.28 0.36 15.86
C LEU A 135 -2.86 0.86 16.20
N ILE A 136 -1.85 0.00 16.07
CA ILE A 136 -0.50 0.25 16.57
C ILE A 136 0.39 0.94 15.51
N VAL A 137 0.15 0.66 14.22
CA VAL A 137 0.98 1.19 13.13
C VAL A 137 0.22 2.15 12.25
N TYR A 138 -0.91 1.72 11.65
CA TYR A 138 -1.56 2.50 10.60
C TYR A 138 -2.14 3.83 11.11
N TYR A 139 -2.97 3.81 12.15
CA TYR A 139 -3.60 5.03 12.65
C TYR A 139 -2.59 6.06 13.18
N PRO A 140 -1.55 5.66 13.95
CA PRO A 140 -0.46 6.56 14.30
C PRO A 140 0.28 7.12 13.08
N MET A 141 0.62 6.29 12.08
CA MET A 141 1.29 6.77 10.87
C MET A 141 0.44 7.78 10.08
N ALA A 142 -0.86 7.51 9.92
CA ALA A 142 -1.79 8.43 9.26
C ALA A 142 -1.88 9.77 10.01
N HIS A 143 -1.89 9.75 11.36
CA HIS A 143 -1.86 10.96 12.16
C HIS A 143 -0.53 11.71 12.03
N MET A 144 0.59 11.03 12.18
CA MET A 144 1.92 11.66 12.10
C MET A 144 2.16 12.36 10.77
N VAL A 145 1.64 11.81 9.67
CA VAL A 145 1.90 12.33 8.31
C VAL A 145 0.82 13.30 7.85
N TRP A 146 -0.45 12.98 8.07
CA TRP A 146 -1.59 13.73 7.50
C TRP A 146 -2.47 14.41 8.55
N GLY A 147 -2.36 14.03 9.82
CA GLY A 147 -3.15 14.63 10.90
C GLY A 147 -2.68 16.04 11.25
N LYS A 148 -3.60 16.91 11.65
CA LYS A 148 -3.24 18.25 12.15
C LYS A 148 -2.40 18.13 13.42
N GLY A 149 -1.26 18.79 13.43
CA GLY A 149 -0.24 18.71 14.48
C GLY A 149 0.63 17.44 14.39
N GLY A 150 0.52 16.68 13.31
CA GLY A 150 1.31 15.47 13.08
C GLY A 150 2.81 15.71 13.04
N PHE A 151 3.58 14.84 13.69
CA PHE A 151 5.03 15.03 13.86
C PHE A 151 5.79 15.06 12.52
N LEU A 152 5.46 14.16 11.59
CA LEU A 152 6.18 14.05 10.33
C LEU A 152 5.75 15.11 9.32
N GLY A 153 4.44 15.34 9.17
CA GLY A 153 3.93 16.31 8.20
C GLY A 153 4.09 17.74 8.66
N GLU A 154 3.53 18.10 9.81
CA GLU A 154 3.51 19.50 10.23
C GLU A 154 4.76 19.94 11.01
N ILE A 155 5.32 19.11 11.90
CA ILE A 155 6.45 19.53 12.73
C ILE A 155 7.76 19.38 11.94
N LEU A 156 8.04 18.18 11.42
CA LEU A 156 9.24 17.92 10.63
C LEU A 156 9.19 18.57 9.23
N GLY A 157 7.99 18.73 8.67
CA GLY A 157 7.78 19.33 7.34
C GLY A 157 8.07 18.36 6.18
N SER A 158 8.05 17.05 6.43
CA SER A 158 8.06 16.06 5.35
C SER A 158 6.72 16.09 4.60
N VAL A 159 6.74 15.67 3.34
CA VAL A 159 5.56 15.64 2.50
C VAL A 159 5.28 14.22 2.00
N ASP A 160 4.02 13.85 1.96
CA ASP A 160 3.54 12.58 1.45
C ASP A 160 2.15 12.78 0.85
N PHE A 161 2.09 12.90 -0.48
CA PHE A 161 0.87 13.30 -1.16
C PHE A 161 -0.27 12.31 -0.99
N ALA A 162 0.04 11.04 -1.16
CA ALA A 162 -0.98 10.00 -1.16
C ALA A 162 -0.60 8.70 -0.41
N GLY A 163 0.57 8.62 0.26
CA GLY A 163 0.86 7.48 1.14
C GLY A 163 2.15 6.72 0.85
N GLY A 164 3.21 7.41 0.42
CA GLY A 164 4.53 6.80 0.34
C GLY A 164 4.97 6.20 1.66
N ASN A 165 4.89 6.99 2.74
CA ASN A 165 5.17 6.54 4.11
C ASN A 165 3.99 5.75 4.69
N VAL A 166 2.79 6.36 4.69
CA VAL A 166 1.62 5.83 5.40
C VAL A 166 1.17 4.50 4.84
N VAL A 167 1.23 4.30 3.52
CA VAL A 167 0.74 3.10 2.85
C VAL A 167 1.88 2.16 2.47
N HIS A 168 2.82 2.63 1.63
CA HIS A 168 3.75 1.73 0.96
C HIS A 168 4.92 1.31 1.85
N ILE A 169 5.64 2.23 2.47
CA ILE A 169 6.77 1.88 3.33
C ILE A 169 6.27 1.11 4.56
N SER A 170 5.21 1.58 5.21
CA SER A 170 4.67 0.95 6.41
C SER A 170 4.23 -0.50 6.16
N SER A 171 3.45 -0.74 5.12
CA SER A 171 2.98 -2.09 4.78
C SER A 171 4.09 -2.99 4.25
N GLY A 172 4.97 -2.46 3.38
CA GLY A 172 6.08 -3.24 2.79
C GLY A 172 7.07 -3.70 3.86
N VAL A 173 7.50 -2.81 4.75
CA VAL A 173 8.40 -3.16 5.87
C VAL A 173 7.71 -4.15 6.82
N SER A 174 6.43 -3.92 7.14
CA SER A 174 5.66 -4.85 7.98
C SER A 174 5.54 -6.23 7.34
N GLY A 175 5.31 -6.30 6.03
CA GLY A 175 5.30 -7.54 5.27
C GLY A 175 6.62 -8.29 5.38
N LEU A 176 7.75 -7.60 5.18
CA LEU A 176 9.08 -8.20 5.33
C LEU A 176 9.28 -8.77 6.74
N VAL A 177 9.04 -7.96 7.77
CA VAL A 177 9.23 -8.37 9.18
C VAL A 177 8.36 -9.58 9.50
N LEU A 178 7.09 -9.56 9.12
CA LEU A 178 6.16 -10.66 9.37
C LEU A 178 6.57 -11.92 8.59
N SER A 179 7.07 -11.77 7.36
CA SER A 179 7.57 -12.89 6.56
C SER A 179 8.77 -13.58 7.19
N ILE A 180 9.68 -12.81 7.81
CA ILE A 180 10.84 -13.33 8.54
C ILE A 180 10.40 -14.07 9.81
N ILE A 181 9.44 -13.52 10.57
CA ILE A 181 8.90 -14.15 11.78
C ILE A 181 8.19 -15.47 11.48
N LEU A 182 7.48 -15.56 10.35
CA LEU A 182 6.80 -16.77 9.90
C LEU A 182 7.77 -17.85 9.38
N GLY A 183 8.92 -17.44 8.87
CA GLY A 183 9.88 -18.32 8.21
C GLY A 183 9.50 -18.66 6.77
N LYS A 184 10.35 -19.47 6.12
CA LYS A 184 10.23 -19.84 4.71
C LYS A 184 9.08 -20.81 4.45
N ARG A 185 8.41 -20.68 3.29
CA ARG A 185 7.42 -21.64 2.81
C ARG A 185 8.07 -22.99 2.55
N LYS A 186 7.27 -24.02 2.67
CA LYS A 186 7.69 -25.38 2.29
C LYS A 186 8.07 -25.41 0.80
N GLY A 187 9.22 -25.98 0.50
CA GLY A 187 9.76 -26.00 -0.87
C GLY A 187 10.38 -24.68 -1.36
N TYR A 188 10.56 -23.66 -0.50
CA TYR A 188 11.22 -22.41 -0.87
C TYR A 188 12.60 -22.65 -1.50
N ASN A 189 12.86 -22.08 -2.67
CA ASN A 189 14.07 -22.28 -3.50
C ASN A 189 14.34 -23.73 -3.96
N LYS A 190 13.44 -24.68 -3.72
CA LYS A 190 13.57 -26.08 -4.16
C LYS A 190 12.53 -26.46 -5.21
N GLU A 191 11.38 -25.84 -5.16
CA GLU A 191 10.27 -26.09 -6.09
C GLU A 191 10.05 -24.86 -6.96
N LEU A 192 9.77 -25.08 -8.24
CA LEU A 192 9.33 -24.03 -9.15
C LEU A 192 7.94 -23.56 -8.70
N CYS A 193 7.84 -22.32 -8.26
CA CYS A 193 6.58 -21.71 -7.90
C CYS A 193 6.03 -20.98 -9.14
N TRP A 194 5.15 -21.65 -9.88
CA TRP A 194 4.53 -21.06 -11.07
C TRP A 194 3.37 -20.15 -10.66
N THR A 195 3.33 -18.95 -11.24
CA THR A 195 2.14 -18.09 -11.27
C THR A 195 1.00 -18.88 -11.91
N HIS A 196 -0.08 -19.11 -11.14
CA HIS A 196 -1.11 -20.06 -11.64
C HIS A 196 -2.09 -19.42 -12.63
N ASN A 197 -2.31 -18.07 -12.57
CA ASN A 197 -3.30 -17.41 -13.41
C ASN A 197 -2.84 -15.99 -13.83
N ILE A 198 -2.07 -15.94 -14.93
CA ILE A 198 -1.57 -14.68 -15.49
C ILE A 198 -2.71 -13.71 -15.90
N PRO A 199 -3.85 -14.15 -16.51
CA PRO A 199 -5.01 -13.28 -16.74
C PRO A 199 -5.53 -12.60 -15.47
N PHE A 200 -5.55 -13.26 -14.30
CA PHE A 200 -5.91 -12.63 -13.03
C PHE A 200 -4.88 -11.59 -12.59
N VAL A 201 -3.60 -11.84 -12.81
CA VAL A 201 -2.54 -10.85 -12.53
C VAL A 201 -2.77 -9.58 -13.36
N LEU A 202 -3.02 -9.75 -14.66
CA LEU A 202 -3.29 -8.63 -15.57
C LEU A 202 -4.56 -7.87 -15.18
N LEU A 203 -5.65 -8.58 -14.87
CA LEU A 203 -6.91 -7.97 -14.44
C LEU A 203 -6.70 -7.19 -13.15
N GLY A 204 -6.05 -7.79 -12.15
CA GLY A 204 -5.76 -7.15 -10.88
C GLY A 204 -4.88 -5.90 -11.04
N ALA A 205 -3.81 -5.98 -11.82
CA ALA A 205 -2.95 -4.83 -12.12
C ALA A 205 -3.70 -3.70 -12.83
N SER A 206 -4.61 -4.04 -13.75
CA SER A 206 -5.44 -3.06 -14.47
C SER A 206 -6.41 -2.35 -13.53
N ILE A 207 -7.05 -3.06 -12.62
CA ILE A 207 -7.93 -2.49 -11.59
C ILE A 207 -7.12 -1.61 -10.63
N LEU A 208 -5.93 -2.04 -10.22
CA LEU A 208 -5.03 -1.23 -9.38
C LEU A 208 -4.63 0.06 -10.08
N TRP A 209 -4.24 0.01 -11.35
CA TRP A 209 -3.88 1.22 -12.11
C TRP A 209 -5.06 2.20 -12.22
N PHE A 210 -6.22 1.68 -12.60
CA PHE A 210 -7.46 2.48 -12.65
C PHE A 210 -7.77 3.13 -11.30
N GLY A 211 -7.74 2.36 -10.20
CA GLY A 211 -8.02 2.86 -8.86
C GLY A 211 -6.98 3.89 -8.37
N TRP A 212 -5.73 3.81 -8.88
CA TRP A 212 -4.66 4.73 -8.49
C TRP A 212 -4.89 6.16 -8.98
N PHE A 213 -5.69 6.36 -10.01
CA PHE A 213 -6.14 7.70 -10.37
C PHE A 213 -6.98 8.32 -9.26
N GLY A 214 -7.92 7.58 -8.68
CA GLY A 214 -8.65 8.01 -7.49
C GLY A 214 -7.75 8.16 -6.27
N PHE A 215 -6.79 7.25 -6.10
CA PHE A 215 -5.84 7.24 -4.99
C PHE A 215 -4.98 8.51 -4.96
N ASN A 216 -4.29 8.84 -6.04
CA ASN A 216 -3.40 9.99 -6.12
C ASN A 216 -4.15 11.29 -6.42
N ALA A 217 -4.97 11.35 -7.49
CA ALA A 217 -5.67 12.59 -7.81
C ALA A 217 -6.71 12.97 -6.73
N GLY A 218 -7.38 11.98 -6.13
CA GLY A 218 -8.28 12.22 -5.00
C GLY A 218 -7.59 12.81 -3.76
N SER A 219 -6.29 12.60 -3.59
CA SER A 219 -5.52 13.19 -2.48
C SER A 219 -5.36 14.72 -2.59
N ALA A 220 -5.73 15.32 -3.71
CA ALA A 220 -5.90 16.77 -3.82
C ALA A 220 -7.13 17.29 -3.05
N LEU A 221 -8.09 16.42 -2.69
CA LEU A 221 -9.35 16.73 -2.00
C LEU A 221 -10.25 17.73 -2.75
N ALA A 222 -10.03 17.93 -4.05
CA ALA A 222 -10.76 18.81 -4.94
C ALA A 222 -10.63 18.33 -6.40
N ALA A 223 -11.61 18.69 -7.25
CA ALA A 223 -11.56 18.47 -8.70
C ALA A 223 -10.92 19.71 -9.38
N ASP A 224 -9.66 19.93 -9.14
CA ASP A 224 -8.92 21.12 -9.55
C ASP A 224 -7.67 20.80 -10.41
N GLY A 225 -6.86 21.84 -10.68
CA GLY A 225 -5.62 21.69 -11.43
C GLY A 225 -4.61 20.77 -10.76
N LEU A 226 -4.58 20.68 -9.42
CA LEU A 226 -3.68 19.78 -8.69
C LEU A 226 -4.11 18.32 -8.85
N ALA A 227 -5.42 18.03 -8.82
CA ALA A 227 -5.95 16.70 -9.09
C ALA A 227 -5.61 16.24 -10.51
N ALA A 228 -5.84 17.11 -11.51
CA ALA A 228 -5.49 16.82 -12.91
C ALA A 228 -3.99 16.58 -13.09
N TYR A 229 -3.17 17.35 -12.36
CA TYR A 229 -1.72 17.21 -12.38
C TYR A 229 -1.26 15.88 -11.77
N ALA A 230 -1.78 15.54 -10.58
CA ALA A 230 -1.48 14.28 -9.90
C ALA A 230 -1.95 13.06 -10.72
N PHE A 231 -3.07 13.17 -11.45
CA PHE A 231 -3.52 12.15 -12.40
C PHE A 231 -2.47 11.92 -13.49
N MET A 232 -1.95 13.00 -14.09
CA MET A 232 -1.00 12.90 -15.19
C MET A 232 0.37 12.36 -14.75
N THR A 233 0.92 12.83 -13.62
CA THR A 233 2.18 12.33 -13.05
C THR A 233 2.08 10.86 -12.68
N THR A 234 0.94 10.42 -12.14
CA THR A 234 0.65 9.03 -11.81
C THR A 234 0.69 8.14 -13.04
N ASN A 235 -0.05 8.50 -14.09
CA ASN A 235 -0.06 7.73 -15.33
C ASN A 235 1.32 7.68 -16.00
N THR A 236 2.03 8.80 -15.99
CA THR A 236 3.38 8.90 -16.57
C THR A 236 4.36 7.96 -15.86
N SER A 237 4.42 8.01 -14.53
CA SER A 237 5.32 7.15 -13.78
C SER A 237 4.99 5.66 -13.95
N ALA A 238 3.71 5.29 -13.96
CA ALA A 238 3.27 3.92 -14.22
C ALA A 238 3.73 3.41 -15.59
N ALA A 239 3.51 4.21 -16.65
CA ALA A 239 3.90 3.87 -18.00
C ALA A 239 5.43 3.68 -18.13
N PHE A 240 6.22 4.60 -17.58
CA PHE A 240 7.67 4.51 -17.63
C PHE A 240 8.25 3.41 -16.73
N GLY A 241 7.60 3.12 -15.59
CA GLY A 241 7.93 1.96 -14.75
C GLY A 241 7.72 0.64 -15.47
N MET A 242 6.57 0.49 -16.15
CA MET A 242 6.27 -0.68 -16.99
C MET A 242 7.29 -0.84 -18.12
N LEU A 243 7.56 0.20 -18.89
CA LEU A 243 8.51 0.14 -20.00
C LEU A 243 9.94 -0.16 -19.52
N SER A 244 10.37 0.45 -18.42
CA SER A 244 11.67 0.19 -17.80
C SER A 244 11.81 -1.28 -17.37
N TRP A 245 10.79 -1.85 -16.73
CA TRP A 245 10.81 -3.28 -16.37
C TRP A 245 10.91 -4.19 -17.59
N ILE A 246 10.07 -3.95 -18.61
CA ILE A 246 10.07 -4.72 -19.86
C ILE A 246 11.45 -4.72 -20.52
N VAL A 247 12.10 -3.54 -20.57
CA VAL A 247 13.45 -3.42 -21.17
C VAL A 247 14.46 -4.23 -20.36
N ILE A 248 14.49 -4.10 -19.03
CA ILE A 248 15.44 -4.81 -18.16
C ILE A 248 15.21 -6.33 -18.27
N GLU A 249 13.96 -6.77 -18.17
CA GLU A 249 13.61 -8.19 -18.26
C GLU A 249 14.00 -8.79 -19.62
N THR A 250 13.81 -8.04 -20.70
CA THR A 250 14.23 -8.47 -22.04
C THR A 250 15.75 -8.60 -22.15
N ILE A 251 16.52 -7.69 -21.51
CA ILE A 251 17.98 -7.73 -21.51
C ILE A 251 18.49 -8.90 -20.65
N GLU A 252 17.93 -9.11 -19.47
CA GLU A 252 18.41 -10.13 -18.51
C GLU A 252 17.91 -11.52 -18.82
N ASP A 253 16.61 -11.67 -19.17
CA ASP A 253 15.93 -12.97 -19.31
C ASP A 253 15.61 -13.32 -20.77
N GLY A 254 15.88 -12.41 -21.72
CA GLY A 254 15.71 -12.59 -23.16
C GLY A 254 14.29 -12.37 -23.68
N LYS A 255 13.28 -12.27 -22.81
CA LYS A 255 11.87 -12.11 -23.19
C LYS A 255 11.09 -11.31 -22.15
N PRO A 256 10.24 -10.36 -22.56
CA PRO A 256 9.32 -9.69 -21.64
C PRO A 256 8.15 -10.60 -21.27
N THR A 257 7.63 -10.43 -20.05
CA THR A 257 6.46 -11.14 -19.55
C THR A 257 5.31 -10.20 -19.20
N ILE A 258 4.07 -10.72 -19.22
CA ILE A 258 2.89 -9.95 -18.74
C ILE A 258 3.03 -9.68 -17.24
N VAL A 259 3.52 -10.63 -16.46
CA VAL A 259 3.76 -10.47 -15.02
C VAL A 259 4.76 -9.35 -14.78
N GLY A 260 5.86 -9.33 -15.53
CA GLY A 260 6.86 -8.27 -15.46
C GLY A 260 6.31 -6.90 -15.83
N ALA A 261 5.55 -6.81 -16.92
CA ALA A 261 4.88 -5.56 -17.33
C ALA A 261 3.93 -5.03 -16.24
N CYS A 262 3.09 -5.91 -15.66
CA CYS A 262 2.19 -5.57 -14.56
C CYS A 262 2.97 -5.10 -13.31
N THR A 263 4.04 -5.81 -12.95
CA THR A 263 4.91 -5.45 -11.82
C THR A 263 5.53 -4.08 -12.03
N GLY A 264 6.12 -3.82 -13.21
CA GLY A 264 6.71 -2.53 -13.53
C GLY A 264 5.71 -1.36 -13.48
N ALA A 265 4.47 -1.58 -13.96
CA ALA A 265 3.40 -0.59 -13.86
C ALA A 265 3.09 -0.27 -12.39
N VAL A 266 2.87 -1.29 -11.55
CA VAL A 266 2.57 -1.12 -10.12
C VAL A 266 3.74 -0.43 -9.40
N LEU A 267 4.99 -0.75 -9.73
CA LEU A 267 6.16 -0.07 -9.18
C LEU A 267 6.18 1.43 -9.49
N GLY A 268 5.87 1.79 -10.74
CA GLY A 268 5.75 3.19 -11.14
C GLY A 268 4.66 3.93 -10.37
N LEU A 269 3.51 3.28 -10.12
CA LEU A 269 2.41 3.80 -9.31
C LEU A 269 2.82 4.00 -7.85
N VAL A 270 3.49 3.03 -7.25
CA VAL A 270 4.02 3.10 -5.87
C VAL A 270 5.02 4.24 -5.74
N ALA A 271 6.00 4.33 -6.64
CA ALA A 271 7.08 5.29 -6.52
C ALA A 271 6.63 6.75 -6.69
N ILE A 272 5.60 7.02 -7.50
CA ILE A 272 5.09 8.39 -7.67
C ILE A 272 4.18 8.83 -6.53
N THR A 273 3.60 7.90 -5.79
CA THR A 273 2.57 8.16 -4.78
C THR A 273 2.94 9.26 -3.78
N PRO A 274 4.13 9.30 -3.16
CA PRO A 274 4.47 10.39 -2.23
C PRO A 274 4.65 11.74 -2.92
N GLY A 275 4.98 11.76 -4.22
CA GLY A 275 5.33 12.95 -4.97
C GLY A 275 4.31 13.41 -6.00
N ALA A 276 3.22 12.68 -6.23
CA ALA A 276 2.33 12.87 -7.37
C ALA A 276 1.83 14.32 -7.58
N GLY A 277 1.54 15.03 -6.49
CA GLY A 277 1.12 16.44 -6.52
C GLY A 277 2.25 17.44 -6.23
N PHE A 278 3.51 17.00 -6.10
CA PHE A 278 4.61 17.87 -5.69
C PHE A 278 5.76 17.94 -6.71
N VAL A 279 5.94 16.93 -7.55
CA VAL A 279 7.08 16.85 -8.47
C VAL A 279 6.71 17.28 -9.88
N PRO A 280 7.60 17.91 -10.65
CA PRO A 280 7.38 18.23 -12.06
C PRO A 280 7.08 16.99 -12.91
N LEU A 281 6.31 17.14 -13.99
CA LEU A 281 5.93 16.02 -14.87
C LEU A 281 7.15 15.27 -15.43
N TRP A 282 8.22 15.96 -15.82
CA TRP A 282 9.46 15.31 -16.27
C TRP A 282 10.11 14.45 -15.18
N ALA A 283 9.97 14.84 -13.89
CA ALA A 283 10.50 14.05 -12.79
C ALA A 283 9.74 12.73 -12.61
N SER A 284 8.43 12.69 -12.91
CA SER A 284 7.65 11.44 -12.87
C SER A 284 8.15 10.40 -13.88
N ILE A 285 8.73 10.83 -15.00
CA ILE A 285 9.42 9.95 -15.97
C ILE A 285 10.64 9.29 -15.30
N ILE A 286 11.48 10.08 -14.66
CA ILE A 286 12.68 9.57 -13.96
C ILE A 286 12.30 8.64 -12.82
N ILE A 287 11.30 9.02 -12.03
CA ILE A 287 10.81 8.22 -10.89
C ILE A 287 10.37 6.84 -11.39
N GLY A 288 9.60 6.79 -12.48
CA GLY A 288 9.12 5.55 -13.07
C GLY A 288 10.26 4.70 -13.68
N ILE A 289 11.19 5.31 -14.40
CA ILE A 289 12.32 4.57 -14.98
C ILE A 289 13.20 3.94 -13.89
N VAL A 290 13.51 4.68 -12.84
CA VAL A 290 14.52 4.28 -11.83
C VAL A 290 13.96 3.25 -10.83
N VAL A 291 12.65 3.25 -10.55
CA VAL A 291 12.07 2.30 -9.59
C VAL A 291 12.22 0.84 -10.03
N SER A 292 12.05 0.55 -11.33
CA SER A 292 12.08 -0.82 -11.84
C SER A 292 13.42 -1.53 -11.63
N PRO A 293 14.61 -0.96 -12.01
CA PRO A 293 15.89 -1.60 -11.73
C PRO A 293 16.17 -1.76 -10.23
N ILE A 294 15.82 -0.78 -9.38
CA ILE A 294 16.02 -0.85 -7.93
C ILE A 294 15.22 -2.00 -7.34
N CYS A 295 13.91 -2.07 -7.65
CA CYS A 295 13.05 -3.11 -7.10
C CYS A 295 13.38 -4.49 -7.67
N ARG A 296 13.68 -4.60 -8.98
CA ARG A 296 14.10 -5.87 -9.57
C ARG A 296 15.39 -6.40 -8.94
N PHE A 297 16.38 -5.54 -8.71
CA PHE A 297 17.59 -5.92 -7.96
C PHE A 297 17.26 -6.44 -6.57
N THR A 298 16.35 -5.77 -5.86
CA THR A 298 15.93 -6.18 -4.52
C THR A 298 15.20 -7.53 -4.55
N MET A 299 14.23 -7.71 -5.43
CA MET A 299 13.42 -8.93 -5.54
C MET A 299 14.25 -10.14 -6.00
N SER A 300 15.28 -9.94 -6.83
CA SER A 300 16.11 -11.02 -7.36
C SER A 300 17.37 -11.25 -6.53
N LYS A 301 18.21 -10.23 -6.31
CA LYS A 301 19.54 -10.40 -5.69
C LYS A 301 19.50 -10.28 -4.17
N VAL A 302 18.88 -9.21 -3.65
CA VAL A 302 18.85 -8.94 -2.19
C VAL A 302 18.03 -10.03 -1.48
N LYS A 303 16.83 -10.34 -1.98
CA LYS A 303 15.97 -11.41 -1.45
C LYS A 303 16.69 -12.76 -1.43
N HIS A 304 17.37 -13.11 -2.53
CA HIS A 304 18.12 -14.37 -2.61
C HIS A 304 19.32 -14.39 -1.65
N HIS A 305 20.08 -13.29 -1.55
CA HIS A 305 21.26 -13.18 -0.69
C HIS A 305 20.92 -13.33 0.81
N PHE A 306 19.88 -12.62 1.28
CA PHE A 306 19.44 -12.71 2.67
C PHE A 306 18.49 -13.88 2.93
N GLY A 307 17.96 -14.48 1.89
CA GLY A 307 17.15 -15.71 1.96
C GLY A 307 15.83 -15.55 2.71
N TYR A 308 15.24 -14.36 2.77
CA TYR A 308 13.90 -14.17 3.31
C TYR A 308 12.83 -14.57 2.29
N ASP A 309 11.68 -15.05 2.76
CA ASP A 309 10.57 -15.47 1.91
C ASP A 309 9.43 -14.45 1.94
N ASP A 310 9.60 -13.36 1.23
CA ASP A 310 8.53 -12.42 0.87
C ASP A 310 7.76 -13.03 -0.30
N ALA A 311 6.59 -13.62 -0.03
CA ALA A 311 5.95 -14.57 -0.94
C ALA A 311 5.62 -13.99 -2.32
N LEU A 312 5.05 -12.79 -2.36
CA LEU A 312 4.63 -12.09 -3.58
C LEU A 312 5.35 -10.75 -3.76
N ASP A 313 6.57 -10.64 -3.20
CA ASP A 313 7.45 -9.47 -3.33
C ASP A 313 6.84 -8.13 -2.87
N ALA A 314 5.95 -8.18 -1.86
CA ALA A 314 5.29 -6.98 -1.34
C ALA A 314 6.28 -5.97 -0.73
N PHE A 315 7.33 -6.43 -0.03
CA PHE A 315 8.40 -5.53 0.43
C PHE A 315 9.20 -4.95 -0.73
N GLY A 316 9.57 -5.77 -1.70
CA GLY A 316 10.31 -5.32 -2.88
C GLY A 316 9.53 -4.26 -3.67
N CYS A 317 8.22 -4.44 -3.78
CA CYS A 317 7.34 -3.49 -4.46
C CYS A 317 7.05 -2.25 -3.60
N HIS A 318 6.42 -2.43 -2.45
CA HIS A 318 5.90 -1.33 -1.65
C HIS A 318 6.95 -0.71 -0.72
N GLY A 319 7.74 -1.54 -0.03
CA GLY A 319 8.79 -1.04 0.87
C GLY A 319 9.86 -0.29 0.11
N VAL A 320 10.51 -0.95 -0.83
CA VAL A 320 11.63 -0.37 -1.61
C VAL A 320 11.13 0.68 -2.60
N GLY A 321 10.03 0.43 -3.31
CA GLY A 321 9.42 1.40 -4.22
C GLY A 321 8.96 2.66 -3.50
N GLY A 322 8.38 2.53 -2.29
CA GLY A 322 7.98 3.66 -1.46
C GLY A 322 9.17 4.46 -0.93
N ILE A 323 10.25 3.80 -0.50
CA ILE A 323 11.51 4.45 -0.09
C ILE A 323 12.08 5.27 -1.24
N TRP A 324 12.19 4.69 -2.44
CA TRP A 324 12.64 5.42 -3.62
C TRP A 324 11.72 6.62 -3.91
N GLY A 325 10.40 6.43 -3.88
CA GLY A 325 9.43 7.50 -4.10
C GLY A 325 9.57 8.66 -3.11
N GLY A 326 9.73 8.36 -1.82
CA GLY A 326 9.95 9.37 -0.77
C GLY A 326 11.26 10.14 -0.97
N ILE A 327 12.37 9.44 -1.30
CA ILE A 327 13.65 10.05 -1.64
C ILE A 327 13.51 10.94 -2.87
N ALA A 328 12.89 10.44 -3.94
CA ALA A 328 12.67 11.16 -5.17
C ALA A 328 11.80 12.42 -4.96
N THR A 329 10.81 12.34 -4.09
CA THR A 329 10.02 13.52 -3.68
C THR A 329 10.90 14.57 -3.02
N GLY A 330 11.79 14.18 -2.11
CA GLY A 330 12.77 15.09 -1.50
C GLY A 330 13.79 15.70 -2.48
N ILE A 331 14.02 15.02 -3.60
CA ILE A 331 14.91 15.53 -4.66
C ILE A 331 14.19 16.49 -5.61
N PHE A 332 12.97 16.14 -6.06
CA PHE A 332 12.30 16.76 -7.21
C PHE A 332 11.13 17.68 -6.86
N ALA A 333 10.62 17.68 -5.63
CA ALA A 333 9.45 18.50 -5.28
C ALA A 333 9.69 20.00 -5.48
N ASN A 334 8.65 20.71 -5.94
CA ASN A 334 8.73 22.11 -6.28
C ASN A 334 7.47 22.87 -5.85
N GLN A 335 7.64 23.99 -5.17
CA GLN A 335 6.56 24.87 -4.72
C GLN A 335 5.69 25.42 -5.87
N SER A 336 6.22 25.51 -7.09
CA SER A 336 5.42 25.93 -8.24
C SER A 336 4.38 24.88 -8.66
N MET A 337 4.58 23.61 -8.28
CA MET A 337 3.62 22.53 -8.52
C MET A 337 2.54 22.49 -7.42
N ASN A 338 2.98 22.70 -6.16
CA ASN A 338 2.08 22.73 -5.02
C ASN A 338 2.67 23.66 -3.94
N SER A 339 2.02 24.80 -3.72
CA SER A 339 2.47 25.82 -2.77
C SER A 339 2.33 25.43 -1.29
N SER A 340 1.73 24.26 -0.99
CA SER A 340 1.59 23.79 0.39
C SER A 340 2.91 23.30 0.99
N ILE A 341 3.92 22.99 0.19
CA ILE A 341 5.23 22.54 0.68
C ILE A 341 6.07 23.69 1.20
N ARG A 342 6.81 23.46 2.29
CA ARG A 342 7.63 24.51 2.94
C ARG A 342 8.91 24.81 2.18
N TRP A 343 9.52 23.79 1.55
CA TRP A 343 10.81 23.85 0.91
C TRP A 343 10.77 23.14 -0.44
N ASN A 344 11.61 23.60 -1.37
CA ASN A 344 11.81 22.89 -2.62
C ASN A 344 12.71 21.66 -2.43
N GLY A 345 12.73 20.77 -3.42
CA GLY A 345 13.60 19.61 -3.43
C GLY A 345 15.08 19.97 -3.68
N LEU A 346 15.94 18.98 -3.44
CA LEU A 346 17.39 19.09 -3.46
C LEU A 346 17.95 19.71 -4.76
N ILE A 347 17.39 19.37 -5.92
CA ILE A 347 17.88 19.92 -7.22
C ILE A 347 17.64 21.41 -7.38
N TYR A 348 16.79 22.00 -6.55
CA TYR A 348 16.53 23.45 -6.54
C TYR A 348 17.39 24.20 -5.49
N GLY A 349 18.38 23.49 -4.91
CA GLY A 349 19.33 24.08 -3.97
C GLY A 349 18.86 24.08 -2.49
N ASP A 350 17.76 23.41 -2.17
CA ASP A 350 17.26 23.31 -0.80
C ASP A 350 17.40 21.88 -0.24
N PHE A 351 18.18 21.73 0.83
CA PHE A 351 18.46 20.45 1.46
C PHE A 351 17.41 20.06 2.52
N HIS A 352 16.60 21.01 2.99
CA HIS A 352 15.71 20.79 4.14
C HIS A 352 14.64 19.74 3.85
N LEU A 353 13.95 19.84 2.69
CA LEU A 353 12.93 18.86 2.33
C LEU A 353 13.52 17.47 2.16
N PHE A 354 14.68 17.37 1.50
CA PHE A 354 15.35 16.08 1.33
C PHE A 354 15.67 15.42 2.67
N LEU A 355 16.22 16.20 3.62
CA LEU A 355 16.52 15.70 4.96
C LEU A 355 15.25 15.29 5.72
N ALA A 356 14.18 16.11 5.64
CA ALA A 356 12.89 15.79 6.24
C ALA A 356 12.30 14.48 5.69
N GLN A 357 12.40 14.26 4.37
CA GLN A 357 11.95 13.01 3.75
C GLN A 357 12.76 11.81 4.24
N VAL A 358 14.09 11.90 4.28
CA VAL A 358 14.96 10.81 4.78
C VAL A 358 14.63 10.46 6.24
N ILE A 359 14.49 11.47 7.11
CA ILE A 359 14.12 11.26 8.51
C ILE A 359 12.74 10.61 8.61
N SER A 360 11.77 11.10 7.85
CA SER A 360 10.41 10.54 7.82
C SER A 360 10.38 9.08 7.38
N ILE A 361 11.15 8.72 6.35
CA ILE A 361 11.32 7.33 5.88
C ILE A 361 11.90 6.45 7.00
N VAL A 362 12.97 6.89 7.65
CA VAL A 362 13.61 6.13 8.74
C VAL A 362 12.64 5.91 9.89
N ILE A 363 11.92 6.94 10.33
CA ILE A 363 10.92 6.83 11.39
C ILE A 363 9.80 5.86 10.97
N THR A 364 9.32 5.93 9.74
CA THR A 364 8.30 5.01 9.23
C THR A 364 8.79 3.55 9.26
N ILE A 365 10.04 3.30 8.84
CA ILE A 365 10.65 1.97 8.89
C ILE A 365 10.70 1.47 10.35
N VAL A 366 11.13 2.30 11.29
CA VAL A 366 11.21 1.93 12.71
C VAL A 366 9.83 1.64 13.30
N VAL A 367 8.84 2.49 13.04
CA VAL A 367 7.46 2.29 13.52
C VAL A 367 6.86 1.02 12.95
N ALA A 368 7.01 0.78 11.66
CA ALA A 368 6.51 -0.42 11.00
C ALA A 368 7.20 -1.70 11.52
N LEU A 369 8.52 -1.67 11.67
CA LEU A 369 9.31 -2.80 12.20
C LEU A 369 8.90 -3.13 13.64
N VAL A 370 8.99 -2.16 14.54
CA VAL A 370 8.70 -2.37 15.97
C VAL A 370 7.23 -2.72 16.18
N GLY A 371 6.31 -1.98 15.56
CA GLY A 371 4.88 -2.23 15.67
C GLY A 371 4.49 -3.63 15.14
N THR A 372 5.08 -4.07 14.03
CA THR A 372 4.84 -5.42 13.49
C THR A 372 5.33 -6.52 14.43
N ILE A 373 6.53 -6.35 15.00
CA ILE A 373 7.06 -7.30 16.02
C ILE A 373 6.09 -7.38 17.19
N ILE A 374 5.68 -6.25 17.75
CA ILE A 374 4.74 -6.21 18.88
C ILE A 374 3.45 -6.93 18.51
N CYS A 375 2.83 -6.60 17.37
CA CYS A 375 1.59 -7.24 16.90
C CYS A 375 1.75 -8.75 16.75
N ALA A 376 2.83 -9.20 16.11
CA ALA A 376 3.08 -10.64 15.90
C ALA A 376 3.23 -11.40 17.21
N TYR A 377 3.94 -10.84 18.21
CA TYR A 377 4.07 -11.48 19.52
C TYR A 377 2.77 -11.46 20.32
N ILE A 378 1.97 -10.40 20.23
CA ILE A 378 0.62 -10.38 20.86
C ILE A 378 -0.26 -11.45 20.22
N VAL A 379 -0.27 -11.59 18.88
CA VAL A 379 -1.05 -12.64 18.20
C VAL A 379 -0.66 -14.05 18.68
N LYS A 380 0.64 -14.30 18.91
CA LYS A 380 1.14 -15.60 19.42
C LYS A 380 0.56 -15.98 20.79
N LEU A 381 0.05 -15.02 21.57
CA LEU A 381 -0.64 -15.31 22.84
C LEU A 381 -2.01 -15.94 22.61
N PHE A 382 -2.62 -15.73 21.44
CA PHE A 382 -3.99 -16.21 21.14
C PHE A 382 -4.01 -17.37 20.13
N THR A 383 -3.02 -17.46 19.25
CA THR A 383 -2.95 -18.49 18.20
C THR A 383 -1.55 -18.58 17.58
N GLN A 384 -1.26 -19.71 16.99
CA GLN A 384 -0.04 -19.85 16.17
C GLN A 384 -0.17 -18.95 14.91
N LEU A 385 0.94 -18.28 14.53
CA LEU A 385 0.96 -17.41 13.34
C LEU A 385 0.89 -18.23 12.05
N ARG A 386 1.62 -19.36 11.99
CA ARG A 386 1.77 -20.21 10.81
C ARG A 386 0.83 -21.40 10.90
N VAL A 387 0.35 -21.85 9.74
CA VAL A 387 -0.36 -23.12 9.58
C VAL A 387 0.56 -24.31 9.82
N SER A 388 -0.02 -25.51 9.99
CA SER A 388 0.76 -26.74 10.08
C SER A 388 1.43 -27.09 8.75
N ASP A 389 2.46 -27.94 8.80
CA ASP A 389 3.11 -28.46 7.58
C ASP A 389 2.14 -29.28 6.71
N GLU A 390 1.14 -29.90 7.32
CA GLU A 390 0.08 -30.63 6.64
C GLU A 390 -0.84 -29.68 5.89
N ASP A 391 -1.36 -28.63 6.56
CA ASP A 391 -2.18 -27.58 5.95
C ASP A 391 -1.47 -26.92 4.75
N GLU A 392 -0.16 -26.62 4.91
CA GLU A 392 0.64 -26.00 3.82
C GLU A 392 0.83 -26.97 2.64
N THR A 393 0.83 -28.29 2.91
CA THR A 393 0.95 -29.31 1.87
C THR A 393 -0.37 -29.52 1.12
N VAL A 394 -1.47 -29.63 1.84
CA VAL A 394 -2.83 -29.72 1.27
C VAL A 394 -3.16 -28.46 0.47
N GLY A 395 -2.95 -27.30 1.07
CA GLY A 395 -3.29 -26.00 0.55
C GLY A 395 -4.26 -25.26 1.46
N LEU A 396 -4.14 -23.95 1.47
CA LEU A 396 -4.90 -23.10 2.43
C LEU A 396 -6.34 -22.87 2.01
N ASP A 397 -6.69 -23.06 0.74
CA ASP A 397 -8.07 -23.01 0.28
C ASP A 397 -8.91 -24.09 0.98
N GLU A 398 -8.44 -25.32 0.95
CA GLU A 398 -9.08 -26.46 1.60
C GLU A 398 -8.95 -26.38 3.13
N SER A 399 -7.71 -26.24 3.64
CA SER A 399 -7.44 -26.38 5.09
C SER A 399 -7.93 -25.21 5.94
N GLN A 400 -8.09 -24.01 5.38
CA GLN A 400 -8.53 -22.83 6.13
C GLN A 400 -9.98 -22.42 5.82
N HIS A 401 -10.52 -22.78 4.63
CA HIS A 401 -11.83 -22.33 4.16
C HIS A 401 -12.74 -23.48 3.73
N GLY A 402 -12.23 -24.71 3.51
CA GLY A 402 -13.01 -25.83 3.00
C GLY A 402 -13.52 -25.60 1.58
N GLU A 403 -12.81 -24.79 0.79
CA GLU A 403 -13.19 -24.39 -0.57
C GLU A 403 -12.13 -24.79 -1.59
N ASN A 404 -12.53 -24.94 -2.84
CA ASN A 404 -11.63 -25.19 -3.96
C ASN A 404 -11.92 -24.20 -5.09
N ALA A 405 -10.92 -23.43 -5.51
CA ALA A 405 -11.05 -22.43 -6.58
C ALA A 405 -11.41 -23.05 -7.93
N TYR A 406 -11.03 -24.31 -8.16
CA TYR A 406 -11.22 -25.04 -9.41
C TYR A 406 -11.68 -26.48 -9.09
N PRO A 407 -12.95 -26.65 -8.71
CA PRO A 407 -13.48 -28.00 -8.46
C PRO A 407 -13.37 -28.83 -9.73
N SER A 408 -12.99 -30.11 -9.57
CA SER A 408 -13.09 -31.05 -10.67
C SER A 408 -14.57 -31.25 -10.97
N PHE A 409 -15.00 -30.93 -12.17
CA PHE A 409 -16.31 -31.31 -12.66
C PHE A 409 -16.23 -32.81 -12.97
N ASP A 410 -16.55 -33.66 -12.00
CA ASP A 410 -16.92 -35.02 -12.29
C ASP A 410 -18.29 -34.96 -12.98
N PHE A 411 -18.34 -35.41 -14.24
CA PHE A 411 -19.55 -35.43 -15.09
C PHE A 411 -20.66 -36.36 -14.54
N LEU A 412 -20.75 -36.56 -13.25
CA LEU A 412 -21.62 -37.56 -12.60
C LEU A 412 -22.54 -36.93 -11.51
N ASP A 413 -22.70 -35.60 -11.49
CA ASP A 413 -23.78 -35.00 -10.70
C ASP A 413 -25.06 -34.84 -11.53
#